data_d8a5b87c30cf90d40a06219a57a345ed
#
_entry.id   d8a5b87c30cf90d40a06219a57a345ed
#
_cell.length_a   1.000
_cell.length_b   1.000
_cell.length_c   1.000
_cell.angle_alpha   90.00
_cell.angle_beta   90.00
_cell.angle_gamma   90.00
#
_symmetry.space_group_name_H-M   'P 1'
#
loop_
_entity.id
_entity.type
_entity.pdbx_description
1 polymer ?
#
loop_
_entity_poly.entity_id
_entity_poly.type
_entity_poly.pdbx_seq_one_letter_code
_entity_poly.pdbx_strand_id
1 'polypeptide(L)'
;GLFINSYSVVPVLHVLYLIFSLTMLAKSFITYKFCTETRQGKIRMAETKNVSALHMLGEYRQLIPKLLKNKGVLKAVSVSVILYITNLVSTNFFSLYATQRLGLSDNYLALFPILNAAVMLIFMVAIQHRLSTVKFRIPMWVGLGLYALGILLLIMAPIGNLACVVFYVFVTAVGSALVNPRKDA
;
A
#
# COMPACT_ATOMS: atom_id res chain seq x y z
N GLY A 1 -1.08 -2.78 -23.02
CA GLY A 1 -1.93 -1.66 -23.28
C GLY A 1 -1.68 -0.99 -24.64
N LEU A 2 -2.32 0.14 -24.88
CA LEU A 2 -2.34 0.87 -26.17
C LEU A 2 -0.94 1.14 -26.77
N PHE A 3 0.05 1.46 -25.94
CA PHE A 3 1.43 1.73 -26.40
C PHE A 3 2.21 0.46 -26.79
N ILE A 4 1.90 -0.68 -26.20
CA ILE A 4 2.60 -1.94 -26.48
C ILE A 4 2.16 -2.53 -27.84
N ASN A 5 0.93 -2.27 -28.26
CA ASN A 5 0.43 -2.72 -29.56
C ASN A 5 1.04 -1.94 -30.75
N SER A 6 1.50 -0.70 -30.52
CA SER A 6 2.08 0.15 -31.57
C SER A 6 3.61 0.11 -31.63
N TYR A 7 4.26 -0.24 -30.52
CA TYR A 7 5.71 -0.31 -30.39
C TYR A 7 6.10 -1.65 -29.76
N SER A 8 7.31 -2.14 -30.09
CA SER A 8 7.81 -3.36 -29.44
C SER A 8 7.93 -3.16 -27.92
N VAL A 9 7.74 -4.22 -27.12
CA VAL A 9 7.68 -4.18 -25.66
C VAL A 9 8.96 -3.57 -25.04
N VAL A 10 10.13 -3.89 -25.63
CA VAL A 10 11.43 -3.50 -25.07
C VAL A 10 11.65 -1.98 -25.04
N PRO A 11 11.47 -1.20 -26.14
CA PRO A 11 11.67 0.26 -26.08
C PRO A 11 10.64 0.95 -25.19
N VAL A 12 9.40 0.46 -25.09
CA VAL A 12 8.38 1.01 -24.20
C VAL A 12 8.80 0.84 -22.72
N LEU A 13 9.33 -0.34 -22.37
CA LEU A 13 9.85 -0.57 -21.01
C LEU A 13 11.04 0.32 -20.68
N HIS A 14 11.98 0.53 -21.61
CA HIS A 14 13.10 1.44 -21.38
C HIS A 14 12.63 2.87 -21.06
N VAL A 15 11.67 3.39 -21.86
CA VAL A 15 11.11 4.73 -21.61
C VAL A 15 10.39 4.80 -20.26
N LEU A 16 9.62 3.78 -19.90
CA LEU A 16 8.94 3.72 -18.60
C LEU A 16 9.92 3.68 -17.44
N TYR A 17 10.99 2.88 -17.52
CA TYR A 17 12.03 2.84 -16.48
C TYR A 17 12.78 4.17 -16.35
N LEU A 18 13.03 4.85 -17.47
CA LEU A 18 13.65 6.17 -17.48
C LEU A 18 12.74 7.21 -16.79
N ILE A 19 11.45 7.24 -17.13
CA ILE A 19 10.46 8.11 -16.47
C ILE A 19 10.39 7.81 -14.97
N PHE A 20 10.36 6.53 -14.61
CA PHE A 20 10.33 6.11 -13.20
C PHE A 20 11.60 6.56 -12.46
N SER A 21 12.78 6.39 -13.05
CA SER A 21 14.04 6.84 -12.49
C SER A 21 14.05 8.36 -12.27
N LEU A 22 13.63 9.13 -13.27
CA LEU A 22 13.53 10.60 -13.16
C LEU A 22 12.54 11.03 -12.06
N THR A 23 11.42 10.33 -11.94
CA THR A 23 10.41 10.61 -10.88
C THR A 23 10.98 10.34 -9.49
N MET A 24 11.78 9.27 -9.34
CA MET A 24 12.43 8.95 -8.07
C MET A 24 13.52 9.97 -7.71
N LEU A 25 14.30 10.43 -8.69
CA LEU A 25 15.28 11.51 -8.50
C LEU A 25 14.59 12.82 -8.10
N ALA A 26 13.49 13.18 -8.80
CA ALA A 26 12.70 14.37 -8.47
C ALA A 26 12.13 14.29 -7.04
N LYS A 27 11.57 13.12 -6.67
CA LYS A 27 11.08 12.87 -5.29
C LYS A 27 12.20 13.06 -4.27
N SER A 28 13.38 12.48 -4.52
CA SER A 28 14.54 12.62 -3.62
C SER A 28 14.96 14.08 -3.46
N PHE A 29 15.03 14.81 -4.57
CA PHE A 29 15.39 16.23 -4.57
C PHE A 29 14.35 17.09 -3.81
N ILE A 30 13.05 16.86 -4.05
CA ILE A 30 11.97 17.55 -3.34
C ILE A 30 12.05 17.26 -1.84
N THR A 31 12.25 15.99 -1.47
CA THR A 31 12.39 15.60 -0.07
C THR A 31 13.58 16.28 0.57
N TYR A 32 14.74 16.28 -0.07
CA TYR A 32 15.94 16.93 0.43
C TYR A 32 15.77 18.45 0.62
N LYS A 33 15.10 19.13 -0.32
CA LYS A 33 14.99 20.60 -0.31
C LYS A 33 13.84 21.11 0.55
N PHE A 34 12.70 20.41 0.60
CA PHE A 34 11.47 20.91 1.19
C PHE A 34 11.05 20.18 2.48
N CYS A 35 11.55 18.96 2.72
CA CYS A 35 11.21 18.26 3.95
C CYS A 35 12.17 18.69 5.06
N THR A 36 11.60 19.29 6.10
CA THR A 36 12.34 19.57 7.34
C THR A 36 12.20 18.39 8.30
N GLU A 37 13.30 18.07 9.00
CA GLU A 37 13.29 17.04 10.02
C GLU A 37 12.23 17.30 11.10
N THR A 38 11.48 16.27 11.43
CA THR A 38 10.49 16.33 12.49
C THR A 38 11.18 16.54 13.85
N ARG A 39 10.47 17.09 14.82
CA ARG A 39 10.99 17.26 16.19
C ARG A 39 11.55 15.95 16.76
N GLN A 40 10.86 14.83 16.53
CA GLN A 40 11.30 13.51 16.97
C GLN A 40 12.56 13.04 16.22
N GLY A 41 12.67 13.32 14.92
CA GLY A 41 13.86 13.04 14.11
C GLY A 41 15.07 13.77 14.64
N LYS A 42 14.94 15.06 14.97
CA LYS A 42 16.03 15.88 15.58
C LYS A 42 16.47 15.32 16.92
N ILE A 43 15.54 14.91 17.80
CA ILE A 43 15.85 14.29 19.08
C ILE A 43 16.63 13.00 18.87
N ARG A 44 16.14 12.11 17.99
CA ARG A 44 16.85 10.85 17.70
C ARG A 44 18.23 11.06 17.09
N MET A 45 18.39 12.03 16.19
CA MET A 45 19.71 12.37 15.64
C MET A 45 20.67 12.86 16.72
N ALA A 46 20.19 13.64 17.70
CA ALA A 46 21.01 14.09 18.82
C ALA A 46 21.42 12.92 19.72
N GLU A 47 20.50 12.01 20.03
CA GLU A 47 20.73 10.81 20.85
C GLU A 47 21.72 9.84 20.19
N THR A 48 21.65 9.67 18.87
CA THR A 48 22.46 8.68 18.13
C THR A 48 23.77 9.25 17.58
N LYS A 49 24.01 10.55 17.70
CA LYS A 49 25.17 11.24 17.11
C LYS A 49 26.51 10.62 17.49
N ASN A 50 26.64 10.09 18.71
CA ASN A 50 27.86 9.51 19.26
C ASN A 50 27.79 7.98 19.40
N VAL A 51 26.76 7.33 18.88
CA VAL A 51 26.56 5.89 19.02
C VAL A 51 27.01 5.19 17.74
N SER A 52 27.96 4.23 17.88
CA SER A 52 28.42 3.41 16.76
C SER A 52 27.26 2.53 16.22
N ALA A 53 27.19 2.36 14.90
CA ALA A 53 26.21 1.48 14.26
C ALA A 53 26.23 0.05 14.81
N LEU A 54 27.40 -0.45 15.18
CA LEU A 54 27.57 -1.78 15.81
C LEU A 54 26.95 -1.82 17.22
N HIS A 55 27.05 -0.75 18.00
CA HIS A 55 26.44 -0.64 19.32
C HIS A 55 24.91 -0.65 19.19
N MET A 56 24.36 0.10 18.23
CA MET A 56 22.93 0.10 17.94
C MET A 56 22.41 -1.30 17.56
N LEU A 57 23.15 -2.05 16.73
CA LEU A 57 22.80 -3.44 16.41
C LEU A 57 22.80 -4.34 17.66
N GLY A 58 23.74 -4.13 18.58
CA GLY A 58 23.77 -4.83 19.87
C GLY A 58 22.53 -4.55 20.73
N GLU A 59 22.08 -3.30 20.78
CA GLU A 59 20.85 -2.92 21.49
C GLU A 59 19.60 -3.56 20.85
N TYR A 60 19.50 -3.62 19.51
CA TYR A 60 18.41 -4.31 18.83
C TYR A 60 18.31 -5.78 19.22
N ARG A 61 19.44 -6.46 19.39
CA ARG A 61 19.47 -7.85 19.84
C ARG A 61 18.84 -8.06 21.22
N GLN A 62 18.95 -7.08 22.10
CA GLN A 62 18.31 -7.10 23.43
C GLN A 62 16.84 -6.67 23.40
N LEU A 63 16.48 -5.79 22.45
CA LEU A 63 15.12 -5.28 22.29
C LEU A 63 14.17 -6.31 21.66
N ILE A 64 14.65 -7.09 20.70
CA ILE A 64 13.83 -8.10 19.99
C ILE A 64 13.13 -9.08 20.96
N PRO A 65 13.80 -9.70 21.94
CA PRO A 65 13.12 -10.58 22.89
C PRO A 65 12.09 -9.86 23.76
N LYS A 66 12.34 -8.59 24.13
CA LYS A 66 11.39 -7.76 24.89
C LYS A 66 10.15 -7.43 24.08
N LEU A 67 10.32 -7.11 22.79
CA LEU A 67 9.22 -6.86 21.86
C LEU A 67 8.37 -8.11 21.63
N LEU A 68 9.00 -9.27 21.45
CA LEU A 68 8.31 -10.55 21.27
C LEU A 68 7.56 -11.03 22.53
N LYS A 69 7.99 -10.60 23.71
CA LYS A 69 7.25 -10.87 24.96
C LYS A 69 6.03 -9.96 25.15
N ASN A 70 5.98 -8.81 24.47
CA ASN A 70 4.87 -7.89 24.56
C ASN A 70 3.69 -8.37 23.69
N LYS A 71 2.64 -8.87 24.35
CA LYS A 71 1.43 -9.40 23.66
C LYS A 71 0.75 -8.35 22.74
N GLY A 72 0.84 -7.06 23.07
CA GLY A 72 0.30 -5.98 22.25
C GLY A 72 1.06 -5.83 20.93
N VAL A 73 2.39 -5.80 21.01
CA VAL A 73 3.27 -5.73 19.83
C VAL A 73 3.12 -6.97 18.96
N LEU A 74 3.07 -8.15 19.58
CA LEU A 74 2.91 -9.41 18.82
C LEU A 74 1.60 -9.44 18.03
N LYS A 75 0.48 -8.99 18.64
CA LYS A 75 -0.81 -8.86 17.94
C LYS A 75 -0.74 -7.88 16.78
N ALA A 76 -0.13 -6.71 16.97
CA ALA A 76 0.02 -5.70 15.92
C ALA A 76 0.87 -6.22 14.74
N VAL A 77 1.99 -6.86 15.04
CA VAL A 77 2.86 -7.49 14.03
C VAL A 77 2.12 -8.59 13.28
N SER A 78 1.39 -9.47 13.98
CA SER A 78 0.62 -10.55 13.33
C SER A 78 -0.43 -10.00 12.37
N VAL A 79 -1.18 -8.97 12.77
CA VAL A 79 -2.15 -8.30 11.89
C VAL A 79 -1.45 -7.67 10.68
N SER A 80 -0.32 -7.00 10.88
CA SER A 80 0.45 -6.38 9.80
C SER A 80 0.98 -7.41 8.80
N VAL A 81 1.47 -8.55 9.27
CA VAL A 81 1.96 -9.65 8.42
C VAL A 81 0.82 -10.24 7.58
N ILE A 82 -0.34 -10.50 8.19
CA ILE A 82 -1.52 -11.01 7.49
C ILE A 82 -1.96 -10.02 6.41
N LEU A 83 -2.04 -8.73 6.73
CA LEU A 83 -2.39 -7.68 5.77
C LEU A 83 -1.38 -7.60 4.63
N TYR A 84 -0.09 -7.71 4.93
CA TYR A 84 0.96 -7.67 3.93
C TYR A 84 0.85 -8.85 2.96
N ILE A 85 0.68 -10.08 3.48
CA ILE A 85 0.50 -11.29 2.67
C ILE A 85 -0.76 -11.16 1.80
N THR A 86 -1.88 -10.73 2.38
CA THR A 86 -3.15 -10.55 1.65
C THR A 86 -2.98 -9.54 0.51
N ASN A 87 -2.31 -8.42 0.76
CA ASN A 87 -2.06 -7.40 -0.25
C ASN A 87 -1.13 -7.92 -1.36
N LEU A 88 -0.06 -8.63 -1.00
CA LEU A 88 0.89 -9.22 -1.94
C LEU A 88 0.21 -10.25 -2.86
N VAL A 89 -0.61 -11.12 -2.30
CA VAL A 89 -1.40 -12.09 -3.07
C VAL A 89 -2.40 -11.37 -3.98
N SER A 90 -3.18 -10.44 -3.43
CA SER A 90 -4.17 -9.69 -4.22
C SER A 90 -3.54 -8.91 -5.36
N THR A 91 -2.39 -8.27 -5.15
CA THR A 91 -1.74 -7.46 -6.18
C THR A 91 -1.13 -8.32 -7.29
N ASN A 92 -0.45 -9.41 -6.93
CA ASN A 92 0.26 -10.23 -7.92
C ASN A 92 -0.67 -11.17 -8.69
N PHE A 93 -1.69 -11.72 -8.04
CA PHE A 93 -2.60 -12.67 -8.67
C PHE A 93 -3.86 -12.06 -9.27
N PHE A 94 -4.17 -10.80 -8.94
CA PHE A 94 -5.35 -10.13 -9.45
C PHE A 94 -5.38 -10.07 -10.99
N SER A 95 -4.27 -9.70 -11.62
CA SER A 95 -4.19 -9.62 -13.08
C SER A 95 -4.41 -10.98 -13.73
N LEU A 96 -3.79 -12.02 -13.18
CA LEU A 96 -3.95 -13.39 -13.64
C LEU A 96 -5.40 -13.87 -13.50
N TYR A 97 -6.02 -13.60 -12.36
CA TYR A 97 -7.42 -13.95 -12.11
C TYR A 97 -8.38 -13.20 -13.04
N ALA A 98 -8.15 -11.91 -13.25
CA ALA A 98 -8.98 -11.07 -14.11
C ALA A 98 -8.89 -11.49 -15.58
N THR A 99 -7.72 -11.89 -16.09
CA THR A 99 -7.57 -12.34 -17.48
C THR A 99 -8.02 -13.78 -17.67
N GLN A 100 -7.54 -14.71 -16.83
CA GLN A 100 -7.78 -16.14 -17.06
C GLN A 100 -9.16 -16.60 -16.59
N ARG A 101 -9.64 -16.08 -15.46
CA ARG A 101 -10.93 -16.51 -14.88
C ARG A 101 -12.10 -15.64 -15.32
N LEU A 102 -11.90 -14.31 -15.35
CA LEU A 102 -12.98 -13.38 -15.72
C LEU A 102 -12.98 -13.01 -17.20
N GLY A 103 -11.94 -13.38 -17.96
CA GLY A 103 -11.87 -13.13 -19.40
C GLY A 103 -11.74 -11.65 -19.79
N LEU A 104 -11.22 -10.82 -18.88
CA LEU A 104 -11.04 -9.39 -19.15
C LEU A 104 -9.83 -9.16 -20.04
N SER A 105 -9.93 -8.20 -20.98
CA SER A 105 -8.79 -7.83 -21.81
C SER A 105 -7.73 -7.07 -21.03
N ASP A 106 -6.46 -7.20 -21.43
CA ASP A 106 -5.31 -6.55 -20.81
C ASP A 106 -5.42 -5.02 -20.76
N ASN A 107 -6.20 -4.42 -21.67
CA ASN A 107 -6.43 -2.99 -21.69
C ASN A 107 -7.13 -2.49 -20.42
N TYR A 108 -8.05 -3.27 -19.89
CA TYR A 108 -8.76 -2.92 -18.65
C TYR A 108 -7.87 -3.09 -17.42
N LEU A 109 -6.91 -4.03 -17.44
CA LEU A 109 -6.00 -4.25 -16.31
C LEU A 109 -5.18 -3.01 -15.95
N ALA A 110 -4.75 -2.24 -16.93
CA ALA A 110 -4.01 -1.00 -16.73
C ALA A 110 -4.83 0.12 -16.04
N LEU A 111 -6.17 0.07 -16.18
CA LEU A 111 -7.05 1.08 -15.58
C LEU A 111 -7.30 0.83 -14.09
N PHE A 112 -7.26 -0.41 -13.62
CA PHE A 112 -7.57 -0.74 -12.22
C PHE A 112 -6.61 -0.12 -11.20
N PRO A 113 -5.28 -0.14 -11.38
CA PRO A 113 -4.35 0.57 -10.49
C PRO A 113 -4.60 2.08 -10.46
N ILE A 114 -4.94 2.69 -11.60
CA ILE A 114 -5.25 4.12 -11.71
C ILE A 114 -6.53 4.43 -10.92
N LEU A 115 -7.57 3.63 -11.12
CA LEU A 115 -8.83 3.76 -10.39
C LEU A 115 -8.62 3.60 -8.88
N ASN A 116 -7.86 2.58 -8.47
CA ASN A 116 -7.53 2.33 -7.08
C ASN A 116 -6.80 3.53 -6.46
N ALA A 117 -5.77 4.06 -7.14
CA ALA A 117 -5.02 5.22 -6.68
C ALA A 117 -5.90 6.47 -6.59
N ALA A 118 -6.76 6.73 -7.57
CA ALA A 118 -7.67 7.87 -7.59
C ALA A 118 -8.68 7.81 -6.43
N VAL A 119 -9.33 6.65 -6.23
CA VAL A 119 -10.27 6.44 -5.13
C VAL A 119 -9.58 6.61 -3.78
N MET A 120 -8.39 6.02 -3.62
CA MET A 120 -7.61 6.12 -2.39
C MET A 120 -7.22 7.57 -2.08
N LEU A 121 -6.79 8.33 -3.08
CA LEU A 121 -6.40 9.73 -2.94
C LEU A 121 -7.60 10.61 -2.55
N ILE A 122 -8.72 10.48 -3.25
CA ILE A 122 -9.97 11.20 -2.95
C ILE A 122 -10.41 10.89 -1.52
N PHE A 123 -10.39 9.62 -1.13
CA PHE A 123 -10.79 9.19 0.19
C PHE A 123 -9.86 9.74 1.28
N MET A 124 -8.54 9.72 1.06
CA MET A 124 -7.58 10.31 1.98
C MET A 124 -7.82 11.80 2.20
N VAL A 125 -8.00 12.56 1.12
CA VAL A 125 -8.23 14.01 1.22
C VAL A 125 -9.57 14.32 1.90
N ALA A 126 -10.65 13.61 1.52
CA ALA A 126 -12.00 13.91 2.00
C ALA A 126 -12.26 13.45 3.44
N ILE A 127 -11.70 12.32 3.87
CA ILE A 127 -12.13 11.63 5.09
C ILE A 127 -11.03 11.54 6.15
N GLN A 128 -9.75 11.66 5.78
CA GLN A 128 -8.63 11.49 6.72
C GLN A 128 -8.73 12.45 7.91
N HIS A 129 -9.14 13.69 7.69
CA HIS A 129 -9.31 14.67 8.78
C HIS A 129 -10.39 14.21 9.78
N ARG A 130 -11.51 13.67 9.31
CA ARG A 130 -12.57 13.14 10.18
C ARG A 130 -12.16 11.83 10.87
N LEU A 131 -11.36 11.02 10.19
CA LEU A 131 -10.88 9.77 10.77
C LEU A 131 -9.92 10.00 11.94
N SER A 132 -9.17 11.10 11.98
CA SER A 132 -8.23 11.39 13.07
C SER A 132 -8.91 11.50 14.45
N THR A 133 -10.22 11.83 14.47
CA THR A 133 -11.01 11.95 15.70
C THR A 133 -11.67 10.64 16.15
N VAL A 134 -11.67 9.61 15.31
CA VAL A 134 -12.33 8.34 15.60
C VAL A 134 -11.37 7.35 16.25
N LYS A 135 -11.88 6.55 17.21
CA LYS A 135 -11.08 5.51 17.88
C LYS A 135 -10.49 4.53 16.86
N PHE A 136 -9.20 4.21 16.99
CA PHE A 136 -8.42 3.35 16.11
C PHE A 136 -9.13 2.04 15.68
N ARG A 137 -9.84 1.40 16.58
CA ARG A 137 -10.50 0.10 16.35
C ARG A 137 -11.56 0.15 15.26
N ILE A 138 -12.36 1.23 15.19
CA ILE A 138 -13.50 1.31 14.27
C ILE A 138 -13.06 1.33 12.80
N PRO A 139 -12.19 2.25 12.35
CA PRO A 139 -11.73 2.26 10.97
C PRO A 139 -10.99 0.97 10.57
N MET A 140 -10.27 0.35 11.52
CA MET A 140 -9.56 -0.89 11.28
C MET A 140 -10.51 -2.06 11.00
N TRP A 141 -11.54 -2.24 11.83
CA TRP A 141 -12.56 -3.27 11.63
C TRP A 141 -13.37 -3.06 10.34
N VAL A 142 -13.79 -1.82 10.08
CA VAL A 142 -14.53 -1.47 8.87
C VAL A 142 -13.66 -1.69 7.63
N GLY A 143 -12.40 -1.25 7.65
CA GLY A 143 -11.49 -1.43 6.53
C GLY A 143 -11.19 -2.89 6.22
N LEU A 144 -10.94 -3.72 7.24
CA LEU A 144 -10.75 -5.16 7.07
C LEU A 144 -12.03 -5.85 6.56
N GLY A 145 -13.19 -5.45 7.08
CA GLY A 145 -14.49 -5.96 6.62
C GLY A 145 -14.74 -5.63 5.14
N LEU A 146 -14.44 -4.40 4.72
CA LEU A 146 -14.54 -4.00 3.31
C LEU A 146 -13.56 -4.79 2.43
N TYR A 147 -12.35 -5.05 2.91
CA TYR A 147 -11.38 -5.87 2.19
C TYR A 147 -11.90 -7.30 1.97
N ALA A 148 -12.40 -7.93 3.03
CA ALA A 148 -12.99 -9.27 2.96
C ALA A 148 -14.21 -9.31 2.02
N LEU A 149 -15.08 -8.32 2.13
CA LEU A 149 -16.25 -8.18 1.27
C LEU A 149 -15.85 -8.00 -0.20
N GLY A 150 -14.85 -7.17 -0.47
CA GLY A 150 -14.31 -7.01 -1.82
C GLY A 150 -13.82 -8.33 -2.42
N ILE A 151 -13.04 -9.10 -1.67
CA ILE A 151 -12.55 -10.42 -2.12
C ILE A 151 -13.70 -11.38 -2.40
N LEU A 152 -14.72 -11.42 -1.54
CA LEU A 152 -15.90 -12.26 -1.76
C LEU A 152 -16.67 -11.85 -3.02
N LEU A 153 -16.84 -10.56 -3.26
CA LEU A 153 -17.45 -10.05 -4.49
C LEU A 153 -16.66 -10.45 -5.74
N LEU A 154 -15.33 -10.40 -5.67
CA LEU A 154 -14.47 -10.82 -6.78
C LEU A 154 -14.63 -12.33 -7.09
N ILE A 155 -14.71 -13.17 -6.06
CA ILE A 155 -14.90 -14.63 -6.21
C ILE A 155 -16.26 -14.94 -6.84
N MET A 156 -17.29 -14.18 -6.47
CA MET A 156 -18.67 -14.36 -6.97
C MET A 156 -18.90 -13.66 -8.32
N ALA A 157 -17.94 -12.91 -8.83
CA ALA A 157 -18.09 -12.16 -10.07
C ALA A 157 -18.32 -13.10 -11.27
N PRO A 158 -19.36 -12.87 -12.07
CA PRO A 158 -19.61 -13.65 -13.28
C PRO A 158 -18.56 -13.29 -14.35
N ILE A 159 -18.31 -14.25 -15.24
CA ILE A 159 -17.34 -14.11 -16.35
C ILE A 159 -17.74 -12.92 -17.23
N GLY A 160 -16.78 -12.04 -17.56
CA GLY A 160 -17.01 -10.88 -18.44
C GLY A 160 -17.66 -9.66 -17.76
N ASN A 161 -18.01 -9.74 -16.48
CA ASN A 161 -18.68 -8.62 -15.82
C ASN A 161 -17.67 -7.60 -15.26
N LEU A 162 -17.37 -6.58 -16.07
CA LEU A 162 -16.48 -5.48 -15.71
C LEU A 162 -17.00 -4.69 -14.48
N ALA A 163 -18.32 -4.52 -14.33
CA ALA A 163 -18.90 -3.73 -13.23
C ALA A 163 -18.58 -4.33 -11.86
N CYS A 164 -18.63 -5.66 -11.72
CA CYS A 164 -18.26 -6.34 -10.47
C CYS A 164 -16.78 -6.11 -10.13
N VAL A 165 -15.90 -6.09 -11.11
CA VAL A 165 -14.47 -5.87 -10.90
C VAL A 165 -14.18 -4.42 -10.53
N VAL A 166 -14.82 -3.45 -11.18
CA VAL A 166 -14.72 -2.04 -10.81
C VAL A 166 -15.21 -1.83 -9.38
N PHE A 167 -16.32 -2.44 -9.01
CA PHE A 167 -16.85 -2.36 -7.65
C PHE A 167 -15.92 -3.01 -6.61
N TYR A 168 -15.32 -4.16 -6.93
CA TYR A 168 -14.26 -4.77 -6.12
C TYR A 168 -13.10 -3.80 -5.89
N VAL A 169 -12.57 -3.19 -6.96
CA VAL A 169 -11.46 -2.22 -6.87
C VAL A 169 -11.84 -1.04 -5.99
N PHE A 170 -13.05 -0.51 -6.15
CA PHE A 170 -13.55 0.58 -5.33
C PHE A 170 -13.62 0.21 -3.83
N VAL A 171 -14.25 -0.91 -3.50
CA VAL A 171 -14.40 -1.38 -2.11
C VAL A 171 -13.06 -1.65 -1.45
N THR A 172 -12.13 -2.29 -2.18
CA THR A 172 -10.78 -2.57 -1.67
C THR A 172 -9.92 -1.30 -1.54
N ALA A 173 -10.09 -0.32 -2.44
CA ALA A 173 -9.42 0.98 -2.34
C ALA A 173 -9.86 1.75 -1.09
N VAL A 174 -11.17 1.79 -0.81
CA VAL A 174 -11.72 2.40 0.40
C VAL A 174 -11.22 1.66 1.65
N GLY A 175 -11.24 0.33 1.65
CA GLY A 175 -10.70 -0.50 2.73
C GLY A 175 -9.22 -0.19 3.00
N SER A 176 -8.41 -0.11 1.95
CA SER A 176 -6.99 0.25 2.04
C SER A 176 -6.77 1.64 2.60
N ALA A 177 -7.57 2.62 2.16
CA ALA A 177 -7.48 4.01 2.63
C ALA A 177 -7.85 4.15 4.12
N LEU A 178 -8.69 3.27 4.65
CA LEU A 178 -9.02 3.22 6.09
C LEU A 178 -7.91 2.56 6.93
N VAL A 179 -7.26 1.52 6.41
CA VAL A 179 -6.29 0.71 7.14
C VAL A 179 -4.88 1.30 7.10
N ASN A 180 -4.40 1.71 5.91
CA ASN A 180 -2.99 2.10 5.71
C ASN A 180 -2.51 3.26 6.60
N PRO A 181 -3.23 4.39 6.72
CA PRO A 181 -2.77 5.51 7.56
C PRO A 181 -2.72 5.16 9.06
N ARG A 182 -3.43 4.13 9.46
CA ARG A 182 -3.54 3.72 10.87
C ARG A 182 -2.57 2.60 11.25
N LYS A 183 -2.13 1.84 10.29
CA LYS A 183 -1.14 0.78 10.47
C LYS A 183 0.23 1.36 10.85
N ASP A 184 0.55 2.54 10.32
CA ASP A 184 1.85 3.19 10.45
C ASP A 184 1.87 4.23 11.60
N ALA A 185 0.76 4.46 12.31
CA ALA A 185 0.63 5.33 13.48
C ALA A 185 0.79 4.55 14.79
#